data_15c9c14e94daca927b5664dca903cc7d
#
_entry.id   15c9c14e94daca927b5664dca903cc7d
#
_cell.length_a   1.000
_cell.length_b   1.000
_cell.length_c   1.000
_cell.angle_alpha   90.00
_cell.angle_beta   90.00
_cell.angle_gamma   90.00
#
_symmetry.space_group_name_H-M   'P 1'
#
loop_
_entity.id
_entity.type
_entity.pdbx_description
1 polymer ?
#
loop_
_entity_poly.entity_id
_entity_poly.type
_entity_poly.pdbx_seq_one_letter_code
_entity_poly.pdbx_strand_id
1 'polypeptide(L)'
;MAMESIFSLLIGVILAVWLFALIIFILQVIGQWKAYKKAGKGGWESLIPVYNVVVQCQIVGLNPLWVALVIGGGMVLNLIPILGQVAAAFLSFYFAVILAISTARSYGKDDAFGIGLLLLGPVFWMILGLSSAQYVGAKPMKDPVWDFVAGLFGKKNTNDVNPNTSTNNKFCTQCGLKLEKDVKFCPSCGNKVN
;
A
#
# COMPACT_ATOMS: atom_id res chain seq x y z
N MET A 1 16.62 37.89 32.19
CA MET A 1 15.15 37.78 32.39
C MET A 1 14.41 37.59 31.07
N ALA A 2 14.45 38.53 30.08
CA ALA A 2 13.70 38.37 28.82
C ALA A 2 14.18 37.19 27.97
N MET A 3 15.45 36.89 27.93
CA MET A 3 16.03 35.77 27.14
C MET A 3 15.68 34.39 27.73
N GLU A 4 15.63 34.29 29.03
CA GLU A 4 15.24 33.01 29.73
C GLU A 4 13.74 32.72 29.54
N SER A 5 12.89 33.76 29.55
CA SER A 5 11.46 33.57 29.31
C SER A 5 11.18 33.18 27.86
N ILE A 6 11.90 33.75 26.88
CA ILE A 6 11.80 33.33 25.47
C ILE A 6 12.27 31.91 25.29
N PHE A 7 13.36 31.48 25.92
CA PHE A 7 13.91 30.15 25.83
C PHE A 7 12.96 29.10 26.45
N SER A 8 12.38 29.37 27.61
CA SER A 8 11.40 28.49 28.21
C SER A 8 10.12 28.37 27.39
N LEU A 9 9.69 29.44 26.76
CA LEU A 9 8.52 29.43 25.87
C LEU A 9 8.77 28.64 24.60
N LEU A 10 9.97 28.75 24.01
CA LEU A 10 10.38 27.95 22.85
C LEU A 10 10.42 26.45 23.18
N ILE A 11 10.99 26.09 24.34
CA ILE A 11 11.00 24.69 24.80
C ILE A 11 9.55 24.17 24.97
N GLY A 12 8.69 24.98 25.60
CA GLY A 12 7.28 24.61 25.78
C GLY A 12 6.56 24.37 24.48
N VAL A 13 6.76 25.21 23.46
CA VAL A 13 6.19 25.03 22.11
C VAL A 13 6.74 23.78 21.44
N ILE A 14 8.05 23.56 21.52
CA ILE A 14 8.68 22.34 20.93
C ILE A 14 8.09 21.08 21.55
N LEU A 15 7.99 21.03 22.88
CA LEU A 15 7.41 19.88 23.59
C LEU A 15 5.94 19.66 23.22
N ALA A 16 5.15 20.72 23.09
CA ALA A 16 3.75 20.63 22.68
C ALA A 16 3.61 20.07 21.26
N VAL A 17 4.44 20.53 20.33
CA VAL A 17 4.48 20.04 18.94
C VAL A 17 4.88 18.55 18.90
N TRP A 18 5.88 18.14 19.69
CA TRP A 18 6.30 16.74 19.77
C TRP A 18 5.22 15.84 20.34
N LEU A 19 4.53 16.27 21.40
CA LEU A 19 3.41 15.49 21.98
C LEU A 19 2.25 15.37 20.96
N PHE A 20 1.92 16.45 20.27
CA PHE A 20 0.89 16.41 19.23
C PHE A 20 1.26 15.48 18.08
N ALA A 21 2.50 15.55 17.59
CA ALA A 21 3.01 14.65 16.56
C ALA A 21 2.98 13.18 17.01
N LEU A 22 3.32 12.90 18.27
CA LEU A 22 3.26 11.55 18.84
C LEU A 22 1.84 11.00 18.87
N ILE A 23 0.86 11.82 19.27
CA ILE A 23 -0.56 11.41 19.26
C ILE A 23 -1.01 11.06 17.84
N ILE A 24 -0.71 11.92 16.85
CA ILE A 24 -1.06 11.67 15.44
C ILE A 24 -0.39 10.39 14.94
N PHE A 25 0.87 10.16 15.28
CA PHE A 25 1.60 8.95 14.90
C PHE A 25 0.95 7.70 15.48
N ILE A 26 0.57 7.70 16.76
CA ILE A 26 -0.13 6.58 17.41
C ILE A 26 -1.47 6.30 16.71
N LEU A 27 -2.25 7.34 16.41
CA LEU A 27 -3.51 7.21 15.70
C LEU A 27 -3.32 6.58 14.31
N GLN A 28 -2.30 7.02 13.58
CA GLN A 28 -1.96 6.44 12.26
C GLN A 28 -1.61 4.95 12.37
N VAL A 29 -0.77 4.58 13.33
CA VAL A 29 -0.38 3.18 13.56
C VAL A 29 -1.59 2.31 13.90
N ILE A 30 -2.50 2.78 14.76
CA ILE A 30 -3.73 2.05 15.10
C ILE A 30 -4.60 1.85 13.86
N GLY A 31 -4.75 2.88 13.02
CA GLY A 31 -5.50 2.81 11.78
C GLY A 31 -4.90 1.79 10.81
N GLN A 32 -3.60 1.86 10.57
CA GLN A 32 -2.87 0.91 9.71
C GLN A 32 -2.92 -0.51 10.25
N TRP A 33 -2.72 -0.71 11.55
CA TRP A 33 -2.82 -2.03 12.20
C TRP A 33 -4.13 -2.73 11.90
N LYS A 34 -5.25 -2.02 12.10
CA LYS A 34 -6.59 -2.56 11.83
C LYS A 34 -6.82 -2.79 10.33
N ALA A 35 -6.37 -1.86 9.48
CA ALA A 35 -6.48 -2.01 8.04
C ALA A 35 -5.72 -3.25 7.54
N TYR A 36 -4.48 -3.46 7.99
CA TYR A 36 -3.67 -4.62 7.62
C TYR A 36 -4.30 -5.94 8.06
N LYS A 37 -4.89 -5.99 9.26
CA LYS A 37 -5.65 -7.16 9.70
C LYS A 37 -6.83 -7.48 8.79
N LYS A 38 -7.52 -6.48 8.27
CA LYS A 38 -8.60 -6.68 7.27
C LYS A 38 -8.08 -7.27 5.97
N ALA A 39 -6.83 -6.97 5.58
CA ALA A 39 -6.17 -7.54 4.41
C ALA A 39 -5.49 -8.89 4.68
N GLY A 40 -5.68 -9.48 5.87
CA GLY A 40 -5.06 -10.76 6.25
C GLY A 40 -3.56 -10.69 6.57
N LYS A 41 -3.04 -9.47 6.82
CA LYS A 41 -1.65 -9.23 7.21
C LYS A 41 -1.50 -9.03 8.72
N GLY A 42 -0.28 -9.21 9.23
CA GLY A 42 0.02 -8.94 10.63
C GLY A 42 -0.04 -7.44 10.94
N GLY A 43 -0.83 -7.04 11.95
CA GLY A 43 -0.90 -5.62 12.32
C GLY A 43 0.45 -5.03 12.74
N TRP A 44 1.33 -5.83 13.37
CA TRP A 44 2.67 -5.42 13.78
C TRP A 44 3.58 -4.97 12.63
N GLU A 45 3.27 -5.41 11.40
CA GLU A 45 3.99 -5.04 10.18
C GLU A 45 3.90 -3.53 9.90
N SER A 46 2.89 -2.85 10.44
CA SER A 46 2.75 -1.39 10.35
C SER A 46 3.76 -0.60 11.21
N LEU A 47 4.43 -1.26 12.18
CA LEU A 47 5.36 -0.60 13.10
C LEU A 47 6.76 -0.42 12.50
N ILE A 48 7.14 -1.24 11.54
CA ILE A 48 8.49 -1.22 10.94
C ILE A 48 8.45 -0.32 9.67
N PRO A 49 9.08 0.87 9.68
CA PRO A 49 8.84 1.89 8.65
C PRO A 49 9.04 1.42 7.21
N VAL A 50 10.17 0.78 6.89
CA VAL A 50 10.45 0.30 5.53
C VAL A 50 9.59 -0.91 5.18
N TYR A 51 9.47 -1.85 6.12
CA TYR A 51 8.69 -3.07 5.94
C TYR A 51 7.19 -2.77 5.80
N ASN A 52 6.68 -1.77 6.52
CA ASN A 52 5.33 -1.26 6.36
C ASN A 52 5.00 -0.94 4.89
N VAL A 53 5.88 -0.20 4.21
CA VAL A 53 5.67 0.17 2.79
C VAL A 53 5.72 -1.06 1.88
N VAL A 54 6.61 -2.02 2.14
CA VAL A 54 6.68 -3.30 1.41
C VAL A 54 5.38 -4.09 1.55
N VAL A 55 4.87 -4.21 2.78
CA VAL A 55 3.60 -4.91 3.06
C VAL A 55 2.42 -4.18 2.42
N GLN A 56 2.43 -2.86 2.45
CA GLN A 56 1.41 -2.05 1.77
C GLN A 56 1.41 -2.32 0.25
N CYS A 57 2.59 -2.38 -0.39
CA CYS A 57 2.69 -2.79 -1.79
C CYS A 57 2.09 -4.18 -2.04
N GLN A 58 2.36 -5.15 -1.16
CA GLN A 58 1.78 -6.49 -1.27
C GLN A 58 0.26 -6.50 -1.13
N ILE A 59 -0.30 -5.72 -0.20
CA ILE A 59 -1.74 -5.58 0.01
C ILE A 59 -2.43 -5.04 -1.25
N VAL A 60 -1.85 -4.04 -1.88
CA VAL A 60 -2.45 -3.39 -3.05
C VAL A 60 -2.09 -4.07 -4.38
N GLY A 61 -1.17 -5.05 -4.36
CA GLY A 61 -0.73 -5.78 -5.56
C GLY A 61 0.30 -5.02 -6.40
N LEU A 62 0.96 -4.02 -5.84
CA LEU A 62 2.11 -3.36 -6.46
C LEU A 62 3.38 -4.19 -6.24
N ASN A 63 4.33 -4.06 -7.16
CA ASN A 63 5.60 -4.76 -7.01
C ASN A 63 6.42 -4.17 -5.85
N PRO A 64 6.83 -4.97 -4.85
CA PRO A 64 7.64 -4.47 -3.72
C PRO A 64 8.99 -3.87 -4.12
N LEU A 65 9.50 -4.19 -5.32
CA LEU A 65 10.73 -3.58 -5.85
C LEU A 65 10.62 -2.06 -6.04
N TRP A 66 9.41 -1.50 -6.07
CA TRP A 66 9.18 -0.06 -6.01
C TRP A 66 9.86 0.58 -4.80
N VAL A 67 9.81 -0.09 -3.66
CA VAL A 67 10.44 0.40 -2.41
C VAL A 67 11.96 0.49 -2.61
N ALA A 68 12.57 -0.54 -3.20
CA ALA A 68 14.00 -0.55 -3.51
C ALA A 68 14.36 0.54 -4.54
N LEU A 69 13.51 0.76 -5.55
CA LEU A 69 13.72 1.78 -6.57
C LEU A 69 13.61 3.20 -5.99
N VAL A 70 12.66 3.46 -5.11
CA VAL A 70 12.51 4.78 -4.48
C VAL A 70 13.64 5.05 -3.50
N ILE A 71 14.00 4.08 -2.66
CA ILE A 71 15.09 4.25 -1.68
C ILE A 71 16.45 4.25 -2.38
N GLY A 72 16.78 3.22 -3.16
CA GLY A 72 18.06 3.09 -3.85
C GLY A 72 18.24 4.12 -4.96
N GLY A 73 17.22 4.32 -5.78
CA GLY A 73 17.21 5.36 -6.81
C GLY A 73 17.32 6.76 -6.22
N GLY A 74 16.60 7.03 -5.12
CA GLY A 74 16.72 8.29 -4.39
C GLY A 74 18.12 8.54 -3.86
N MET A 75 18.80 7.52 -3.31
CA MET A 75 20.18 7.64 -2.85
C MET A 75 21.13 8.00 -4.01
N VAL A 76 21.00 7.33 -5.15
CA VAL A 76 21.84 7.61 -6.33
C VAL A 76 21.55 8.99 -6.89
N LEU A 77 20.30 9.38 -7.01
CA LEU A 77 19.90 10.71 -7.49
C LEU A 77 20.40 11.84 -6.59
N ASN A 78 20.46 11.63 -5.27
CA ASN A 78 20.96 12.64 -4.33
C ASN A 78 22.47 12.93 -4.49
N LEU A 79 23.23 12.13 -5.24
CA LEU A 79 24.62 12.44 -5.62
C LEU A 79 24.70 13.60 -6.61
N ILE A 80 23.60 13.89 -7.33
CA ILE A 80 23.52 15.02 -8.25
C ILE A 80 22.86 16.20 -7.52
N PRO A 81 23.59 17.27 -7.20
CA PRO A 81 23.02 18.40 -6.45
C PRO A 81 21.88 19.06 -7.23
N ILE A 82 20.84 19.49 -6.53
CA ILE A 82 19.63 20.18 -7.01
C ILE A 82 18.79 19.32 -7.97
N LEU A 83 19.30 18.99 -9.16
CA LEU A 83 18.55 18.27 -10.18
C LEU A 83 18.15 16.85 -9.73
N GLY A 84 19.08 16.16 -9.07
CA GLY A 84 18.83 14.82 -8.53
C GLY A 84 17.84 14.84 -7.37
N GLN A 85 17.90 15.84 -6.50
CA GLN A 85 16.94 16.01 -5.39
C GLN A 85 15.52 16.25 -5.92
N VAL A 86 15.39 17.10 -6.94
CA VAL A 86 14.09 17.35 -7.60
C VAL A 86 13.55 16.07 -8.24
N ALA A 87 14.39 15.34 -8.97
CA ALA A 87 14.00 14.07 -9.59
C ALA A 87 13.60 13.01 -8.55
N ALA A 88 14.33 12.89 -7.45
CA ALA A 88 14.01 12.00 -6.33
C ALA A 88 12.69 12.36 -5.66
N ALA A 89 12.42 13.65 -5.49
CA ALA A 89 11.15 14.14 -4.93
C ALA A 89 9.96 13.79 -5.84
N PHE A 90 10.08 14.00 -7.16
CA PHE A 90 9.05 13.62 -8.10
C PHE A 90 8.80 12.10 -8.13
N LEU A 91 9.86 11.28 -8.10
CA LEU A 91 9.74 9.83 -8.04
C LEU A 91 9.02 9.37 -6.78
N SER A 92 9.40 9.92 -5.63
CA SER A 92 8.78 9.61 -4.33
C SER A 92 7.31 10.05 -4.29
N PHE A 93 7.00 11.23 -4.81
CA PHE A 93 5.63 11.74 -4.88
C PHE A 93 4.76 10.89 -5.80
N TYR A 94 5.26 10.53 -6.99
CA TYR A 94 4.58 9.65 -7.91
C TYR A 94 4.25 8.30 -7.28
N PHE A 95 5.23 7.68 -6.61
CA PHE A 95 5.02 6.43 -5.89
C PHE A 95 3.97 6.56 -4.78
N ALA A 96 4.02 7.66 -4.00
CA ALA A 96 3.05 7.91 -2.93
C ALA A 96 1.61 8.04 -3.47
N VAL A 97 1.41 8.70 -4.62
CA VAL A 97 0.11 8.82 -5.29
C VAL A 97 -0.42 7.45 -5.71
N ILE A 98 0.39 6.65 -6.41
CA ILE A 98 -0.01 5.32 -6.87
C ILE A 98 -0.36 4.44 -5.66
N LEU A 99 0.46 4.46 -4.62
CA LEU A 99 0.25 3.65 -3.42
C LEU A 99 -1.03 4.06 -2.69
N ALA A 100 -1.30 5.35 -2.55
CA ALA A 100 -2.49 5.88 -1.88
C ALA A 100 -3.79 5.53 -2.64
N ILE A 101 -3.81 5.74 -3.96
CA ILE A 101 -4.98 5.42 -4.79
C ILE A 101 -5.21 3.90 -4.83
N SER A 102 -4.15 3.11 -5.00
CA SER A 102 -4.26 1.65 -4.99
C SER A 102 -4.75 1.12 -3.65
N THR A 103 -4.35 1.75 -2.54
CA THR A 103 -4.85 1.44 -1.20
C THR A 103 -6.34 1.70 -1.11
N ALA A 104 -6.82 2.88 -1.51
CA ALA A 104 -8.25 3.21 -1.50
C ALA A 104 -9.08 2.18 -2.30
N ARG A 105 -8.66 1.87 -3.52
CA ARG A 105 -9.33 0.90 -4.40
C ARG A 105 -9.37 -0.51 -3.80
N SER A 106 -8.29 -0.94 -3.13
CA SER A 106 -8.19 -2.27 -2.51
C SER A 106 -9.14 -2.45 -1.32
N TYR A 107 -9.62 -1.34 -0.73
CA TYR A 107 -10.64 -1.33 0.32
C TYR A 107 -12.02 -0.86 -0.18
N GLY A 108 -12.25 -0.90 -1.50
CA GLY A 108 -13.55 -0.55 -2.10
C GLY A 108 -13.91 0.92 -1.98
N LYS A 109 -12.90 1.80 -1.86
CA LYS A 109 -13.06 3.25 -1.83
C LYS A 109 -12.68 3.86 -3.18
N ASP A 110 -13.18 5.06 -3.43
CA ASP A 110 -12.93 5.84 -4.65
C ASP A 110 -11.52 6.48 -4.63
N ASP A 111 -11.11 6.95 -5.77
CA ASP A 111 -9.81 7.61 -5.96
C ASP A 111 -9.71 8.92 -5.13
N ALA A 112 -10.83 9.61 -4.90
CA ALA A 112 -10.89 10.77 -4.01
C ALA A 112 -10.47 10.44 -2.59
N PHE A 113 -10.84 9.26 -2.08
CA PHE A 113 -10.37 8.76 -0.78
C PHE A 113 -8.86 8.52 -0.79
N GLY A 114 -8.30 8.06 -1.93
CA GLY A 114 -6.86 7.90 -2.12
C GLY A 114 -6.12 9.24 -2.02
N ILE A 115 -6.67 10.30 -2.62
CA ILE A 115 -6.13 11.66 -2.48
C ILE A 115 -6.18 12.10 -1.01
N GLY A 116 -7.26 11.80 -0.31
CA GLY A 116 -7.38 12.04 1.13
C GLY A 116 -6.31 11.30 1.96
N LEU A 117 -6.00 10.04 1.61
CA LEU A 117 -4.91 9.27 2.22
C LEU A 117 -3.54 9.93 2.02
N LEU A 118 -3.32 10.55 0.86
CA LEU A 118 -2.08 11.25 0.56
C LEU A 118 -1.94 12.55 1.36
N LEU A 119 -3.02 13.34 1.46
CA LEU A 119 -3.02 14.66 2.09
C LEU A 119 -3.18 14.60 3.61
N LEU A 120 -4.06 13.73 4.09
CA LEU A 120 -4.44 13.60 5.51
C LEU A 120 -4.29 12.14 5.99
N GLY A 121 -3.14 11.54 5.68
CA GLY A 121 -2.84 10.13 5.95
C GLY A 121 -3.35 9.61 7.29
N PRO A 122 -2.98 10.22 8.45
CA PRO A 122 -3.39 9.72 9.76
C PRO A 122 -4.91 9.61 9.92
N VAL A 123 -5.67 10.60 9.45
CA VAL A 123 -7.13 10.63 9.55
C VAL A 123 -7.76 9.55 8.67
N PHE A 124 -7.32 9.46 7.40
CA PHE A 124 -7.87 8.50 6.45
C PHE A 124 -7.49 7.06 6.79
N TRP A 125 -6.30 6.83 7.35
CA TRP A 125 -5.93 5.51 7.89
C TRP A 125 -6.80 5.11 9.08
N MET A 126 -7.14 6.05 9.97
CA MET A 126 -8.09 5.80 11.06
C MET A 126 -9.48 5.44 10.52
N ILE A 127 -9.97 6.22 9.54
CA ILE A 127 -11.25 5.93 8.88
C ILE A 127 -11.21 4.53 8.26
N LEU A 128 -10.15 4.19 7.52
CA LEU A 128 -10.02 2.89 6.87
C LEU A 128 -9.95 1.73 7.86
N GLY A 129 -9.21 1.91 8.94
CA GLY A 129 -9.05 0.90 9.99
C GLY A 129 -10.31 0.67 10.81
N LEU A 130 -11.03 1.75 11.18
CA LEU A 130 -12.18 1.71 12.09
C LEU A 130 -13.52 1.56 11.36
N SER A 131 -13.62 1.96 10.08
CA SER A 131 -14.85 1.84 9.31
C SER A 131 -15.21 0.39 9.02
N SER A 132 -16.43 0.16 8.55
CA SER A 132 -16.89 -1.14 8.04
C SER A 132 -16.29 -1.52 6.67
N ALA A 133 -15.40 -0.69 6.10
CA ALA A 133 -14.74 -0.98 4.84
C ALA A 133 -14.02 -2.34 4.92
N GLN A 134 -14.34 -3.22 3.98
CA GLN A 134 -13.72 -4.53 3.86
C GLN A 134 -12.62 -4.50 2.80
N TYR A 135 -11.61 -5.33 2.96
CA TYR A 135 -10.62 -5.55 1.93
C TYR A 135 -11.27 -6.34 0.78
N VAL A 136 -11.31 -5.74 -0.40
CA VAL A 136 -11.94 -6.34 -1.60
C VAL A 136 -10.94 -6.99 -2.56
N GLY A 137 -9.67 -7.05 -2.16
CA GLY A 137 -8.59 -7.63 -2.94
C GLY A 137 -7.65 -6.57 -3.51
N ALA A 138 -6.51 -7.02 -4.02
CA ALA A 138 -5.51 -6.16 -4.62
C ALA A 138 -6.06 -5.50 -5.90
N LYS A 139 -6.09 -4.18 -5.93
CA LYS A 139 -6.53 -3.36 -7.08
C LYS A 139 -5.49 -2.27 -7.37
N PRO A 140 -4.32 -2.63 -7.91
CA PRO A 140 -3.30 -1.67 -8.21
C PRO A 140 -3.79 -0.67 -9.27
N MET A 141 -3.34 0.56 -9.16
CA MET A 141 -3.45 1.52 -10.25
C MET A 141 -2.52 1.07 -11.39
N LYS A 142 -2.92 1.31 -12.64
CA LYS A 142 -2.03 1.09 -13.80
C LYS A 142 -0.79 1.96 -13.64
N ASP A 143 0.35 1.36 -13.79
CA ASP A 143 1.64 1.98 -13.51
C ASP A 143 2.54 1.94 -14.76
N PRO A 144 2.44 2.97 -15.63
CA PRO A 144 3.21 3.03 -16.87
C PRO A 144 4.72 3.12 -16.61
N VAL A 145 5.14 3.71 -15.48
CA VAL A 145 6.56 3.82 -15.13
C VAL A 145 7.12 2.46 -14.76
N TRP A 146 6.35 1.66 -13.99
CA TRP A 146 6.77 0.31 -13.66
C TRP A 146 6.82 -0.59 -14.89
N ASP A 147 5.85 -0.48 -15.79
CA ASP A 147 5.81 -1.24 -17.04
C ASP A 147 7.02 -0.92 -17.94
N PHE A 148 7.40 0.35 -18.00
CA PHE A 148 8.61 0.79 -18.69
C PHE A 148 9.89 0.23 -18.03
N VAL A 149 10.04 0.37 -16.71
CA VAL A 149 11.20 -0.12 -15.95
C VAL A 149 11.32 -1.65 -16.06
N ALA A 150 10.21 -2.37 -15.90
CA ALA A 150 10.17 -3.83 -16.05
C ALA A 150 10.58 -4.28 -17.47
N GLY A 151 10.18 -3.50 -18.49
CA GLY A 151 10.58 -3.71 -19.88
C GLY A 151 12.09 -3.57 -20.10
N LEU A 152 12.75 -2.61 -19.44
CA LEU A 152 14.19 -2.43 -19.51
C LEU A 152 14.97 -3.63 -18.91
N PHE A 153 14.44 -4.26 -17.88
CA PHE A 153 15.05 -5.42 -17.22
C PHE A 153 14.58 -6.78 -17.78
N GLY A 154 13.84 -6.79 -18.90
CA GLY A 154 13.38 -8.01 -19.57
C GLY A 154 12.39 -8.86 -18.77
N LYS A 155 11.88 -8.37 -17.65
CA LYS A 155 10.84 -9.01 -16.86
C LYS A 155 9.47 -8.62 -17.37
N LYS A 156 8.87 -9.50 -18.17
CA LYS A 156 7.45 -9.39 -18.51
C LYS A 156 6.63 -9.38 -17.20
N ASN A 157 5.90 -8.30 -16.94
CA ASN A 157 5.04 -8.22 -15.76
C ASN A 157 4.03 -9.36 -15.78
N THR A 158 4.09 -10.22 -14.77
CA THR A 158 3.06 -11.24 -14.50
C THR A 158 1.80 -10.62 -13.88
N ASN A 159 1.70 -9.30 -13.84
CA ASN A 159 0.56 -8.55 -13.32
C ASN A 159 -0.52 -8.26 -14.38
N ASP A 160 -0.41 -8.84 -15.59
CA ASP A 160 -1.54 -8.99 -16.50
C ASP A 160 -2.53 -10.05 -15.99
N VAL A 161 -2.83 -9.99 -14.69
CA VAL A 161 -4.09 -10.52 -14.20
C VAL A 161 -5.13 -9.48 -14.61
N ASN A 162 -5.50 -9.52 -15.87
CA ASN A 162 -6.72 -8.93 -16.37
C ASN A 162 -7.84 -9.37 -15.40
N PRO A 163 -8.48 -8.46 -14.64
CA PRO A 163 -9.59 -8.84 -13.76
C PRO A 163 -10.76 -9.43 -14.54
N ASN A 164 -10.74 -9.34 -15.89
CA ASN A 164 -11.69 -9.98 -16.82
C ASN A 164 -11.18 -11.29 -17.41
N THR A 165 -9.96 -11.72 -17.13
CA THR A 165 -9.64 -13.12 -17.33
C THR A 165 -10.28 -13.85 -16.16
N SER A 166 -11.56 -14.18 -16.33
CA SER A 166 -12.18 -15.30 -15.65
C SER A 166 -11.22 -16.47 -15.73
N THR A 167 -10.31 -16.58 -14.75
CA THR A 167 -9.86 -17.91 -14.37
C THR A 167 -11.16 -18.58 -13.96
N ASN A 168 -11.76 -19.36 -14.85
CA ASN A 168 -12.82 -20.30 -14.54
C ASN A 168 -12.24 -21.28 -13.51
N ASN A 169 -12.03 -20.79 -12.28
CA ASN A 169 -11.81 -21.61 -11.12
C ASN A 169 -13.17 -22.23 -10.83
N LYS A 170 -13.50 -23.30 -11.54
CA LYS A 170 -14.66 -24.10 -11.23
C LYS A 170 -14.39 -24.76 -9.88
N PHE A 171 -15.29 -24.55 -8.94
CA PHE A 171 -15.30 -25.28 -7.68
C PHE A 171 -16.37 -26.39 -7.78
N CYS A 172 -16.07 -27.54 -7.22
CA CYS A 172 -17.06 -28.62 -7.14
C CYS A 172 -18.23 -28.17 -6.26
N THR A 173 -19.43 -28.17 -6.81
CA THR A 173 -20.66 -27.76 -6.11
C THR A 173 -21.01 -28.66 -4.92
N GLN A 174 -20.46 -29.90 -4.90
CA GLN A 174 -20.76 -30.88 -3.86
C GLN A 174 -19.78 -30.80 -2.68
N CYS A 175 -18.45 -30.62 -2.94
CA CYS A 175 -17.42 -30.67 -1.89
C CYS A 175 -16.57 -29.41 -1.79
N GLY A 176 -16.78 -28.38 -2.65
CA GLY A 176 -16.03 -27.14 -2.62
C GLY A 176 -14.58 -27.22 -3.12
N LEU A 177 -14.11 -28.40 -3.58
CA LEU A 177 -12.75 -28.54 -4.08
C LEU A 177 -12.54 -27.68 -5.34
N LYS A 178 -11.43 -26.97 -5.40
CA LYS A 178 -10.99 -26.24 -6.60
C LYS A 178 -10.61 -27.23 -7.69
N LEU A 179 -11.27 -27.12 -8.83
CA LEU A 179 -11.08 -28.02 -9.97
C LEU A 179 -10.08 -27.41 -10.96
N GLU A 180 -9.23 -28.24 -11.54
CA GLU A 180 -8.39 -27.86 -12.67
C GLU A 180 -9.22 -27.77 -13.95
N LYS A 181 -8.69 -27.08 -14.98
CA LYS A 181 -9.37 -26.94 -16.27
C LYS A 181 -9.64 -28.33 -16.88
N ASP A 182 -10.83 -28.49 -17.42
CA ASP A 182 -11.25 -29.66 -18.21
C ASP A 182 -11.48 -30.98 -17.44
N VAL A 183 -11.71 -30.91 -16.12
CA VAL A 183 -12.04 -32.10 -15.32
C VAL A 183 -13.54 -32.41 -15.45
N LYS A 184 -13.86 -33.58 -15.98
CA LYS A 184 -15.26 -34.07 -16.11
C LYS A 184 -15.85 -34.63 -14.82
N PHE A 185 -15.01 -35.05 -13.87
CA PHE A 185 -15.40 -35.60 -12.57
C PHE A 185 -14.52 -35.00 -11.48
N CYS A 186 -15.09 -34.67 -10.33
CA CYS A 186 -14.32 -34.17 -9.18
C CYS A 186 -13.41 -35.30 -8.63
N PRO A 187 -12.09 -35.06 -8.50
CA PRO A 187 -11.18 -36.10 -8.02
C PRO A 187 -11.37 -36.43 -6.52
N SER A 188 -12.06 -35.58 -5.77
CA SER A 188 -12.28 -35.78 -4.33
C SER A 188 -13.59 -36.49 -4.01
N CYS A 189 -14.69 -36.15 -4.70
CA CYS A 189 -16.02 -36.72 -4.38
C CYS A 189 -16.65 -37.50 -5.55
N GLY A 190 -15.99 -37.58 -6.72
CA GLY A 190 -16.50 -38.29 -7.88
C GLY A 190 -17.69 -37.66 -8.60
N ASN A 191 -18.19 -36.51 -8.13
CA ASN A 191 -19.34 -35.84 -8.72
C ASN A 191 -19.01 -35.30 -10.13
N LYS A 192 -19.98 -35.43 -11.06
CA LYS A 192 -19.82 -34.93 -12.43
C LYS A 192 -19.85 -33.41 -12.41
N VAL A 193 -18.88 -32.78 -13.04
CA VAL A 193 -18.73 -31.35 -13.16
C VAL A 193 -19.24 -30.91 -14.53
N ASN A 194 -20.24 -30.06 -14.55
CA ASN A 194 -20.79 -29.48 -15.78
C ASN A 194 -20.03 -28.24 -16.21
#